data_b558f24cf457031c08b854358c953dfa
#
_entry.id   b558f24cf457031c08b854358c953dfa
#
_cell.length_a   1.000
_cell.length_b   1.000
_cell.length_c   1.000
_cell.angle_alpha   90.00
_cell.angle_beta   90.00
_cell.angle_gamma   90.00
#
_symmetry.space_group_name_H-M   'P 1'
#
loop_
_entity.id
_entity.type
_entity.pdbx_description
1 polymer ?
#
loop_
_entity_poly.entity_id
_entity_poly.type
_entity_poly.pdbx_seq_one_letter_code
_entity_poly.pdbx_strand_id
1 'polypeptide(L)'
;MDKIGKIIKSEDLQALAGGSSFAALLREEGDQIRRDVFMLMNPEDSVSGRIQVGITIVYPGCTTKGHTHGDREEVYYFLNGRGIMTADGQETEVKAGDTYYVTPGPYHTTRNPYDKPLEFFWITIKIEV
;
A
#
# COMPACT_ATOMS: atom_id res chain seq x y z
N MET A 1 -23.81 16.11 -3.42
CA MET A 1 -22.76 15.48 -4.22
C MET A 1 -23.29 15.06 -5.56
N ASP A 2 -22.81 15.68 -6.57
CA ASP A 2 -23.29 15.54 -7.93
C ASP A 2 -22.33 14.79 -8.86
N LYS A 3 -21.25 14.24 -8.29
CA LYS A 3 -20.25 13.53 -9.10
C LYS A 3 -20.74 12.12 -9.42
N ILE A 4 -20.85 11.83 -10.70
CA ILE A 4 -21.16 10.49 -11.18
C ILE A 4 -19.87 9.71 -11.36
N GLY A 5 -18.80 10.42 -11.73
CA GLY A 5 -17.48 9.83 -11.84
C GLY A 5 -16.43 10.90 -11.94
N LYS A 6 -15.19 10.53 -11.75
CA LYS A 6 -14.07 11.44 -11.94
C LYS A 6 -12.83 10.67 -12.34
N ILE A 7 -11.91 11.35 -13.02
CA ILE A 7 -10.62 10.79 -13.38
C ILE A 7 -9.54 11.32 -12.45
N ILE A 8 -8.62 10.44 -12.06
CA ILE A 8 -7.36 10.82 -11.43
C ILE A 8 -6.27 10.45 -12.42
N LYS A 9 -5.60 11.46 -12.94
CA LYS A 9 -4.61 11.25 -14.01
C LYS A 9 -3.27 10.84 -13.41
N SER A 10 -2.64 9.84 -14.02
CA SER A 10 -1.34 9.34 -13.57
C SER A 10 -0.26 10.43 -13.58
N GLU A 11 -0.33 11.36 -14.50
CA GLU A 11 0.63 12.46 -14.61
C GLU A 11 0.58 13.44 -13.43
N ASP A 12 -0.51 13.44 -12.67
CA ASP A 12 -0.68 14.31 -11.52
C ASP A 12 -0.30 13.63 -10.20
N LEU A 13 0.08 12.36 -10.24
CA LEU A 13 0.41 11.62 -9.04
C LEU A 13 1.83 11.94 -8.59
N GLN A 14 1.99 12.08 -7.27
CA GLN A 14 3.30 12.25 -6.65
C GLN A 14 3.39 11.31 -5.46
N ALA A 15 4.59 10.75 -5.24
CA ALA A 15 4.83 9.93 -4.06
C ALA A 15 4.71 10.79 -2.81
N LEU A 16 4.14 10.20 -1.77
CA LEU A 16 4.07 10.85 -0.47
C LEU A 16 5.48 11.07 0.07
N ALA A 17 5.74 12.27 0.59
CA ALA A 17 7.02 12.60 1.20
C ALA A 17 7.19 11.85 2.52
N GLY A 18 8.43 11.52 2.85
CA GLY A 18 8.74 10.89 4.13
C GLY A 18 10.05 10.14 4.12
N GLY A 19 10.50 9.73 5.30
CA GLY A 19 11.78 9.04 5.48
C GLY A 19 11.84 7.65 4.89
N SER A 20 10.71 7.08 4.48
CA SER A 20 10.66 5.75 3.86
C SER A 20 10.55 5.78 2.34
N SER A 21 10.63 6.96 1.72
CA SER A 21 10.56 7.09 0.26
C SER A 21 11.87 6.67 -0.41
N PHE A 22 11.83 6.55 -1.73
CA PHE A 22 13.03 6.27 -2.52
C PHE A 22 14.10 7.34 -2.32
N ALA A 23 13.71 8.59 -2.16
CA ALA A 23 14.65 9.67 -1.87
C ALA A 23 15.41 9.43 -0.57
N ALA A 24 14.73 8.90 0.46
CA ALA A 24 15.39 8.55 1.71
C ALA A 24 16.35 7.38 1.54
N LEU A 25 15.98 6.40 0.71
CA LEU A 25 16.88 5.28 0.39
C LEU A 25 18.18 5.78 -0.25
N LEU A 26 18.07 6.73 -1.16
CA LEU A 26 19.25 7.30 -1.84
C LEU A 26 20.16 8.05 -0.86
N ARG A 27 19.65 8.51 0.25
CA ARG A 27 20.44 9.14 1.29
C ARG A 27 21.07 8.15 2.28
N GLU A 28 20.82 6.86 2.08
CA GLU A 28 21.33 5.79 2.94
C GLU A 28 20.97 5.97 4.42
N GLU A 29 19.81 6.53 4.68
CA GLU A 29 19.36 6.75 6.03
C GLU A 29 18.63 5.55 6.60
N GLY A 30 19.02 5.12 7.78
CA GLY A 30 18.27 4.26 8.67
C GLY A 30 18.05 2.85 8.16
N ASP A 31 16.85 2.39 8.39
CA ASP A 31 16.44 1.02 8.24
C ASP A 31 16.03 0.67 6.80
N GLN A 32 15.49 -0.54 6.64
CA GLN A 32 15.06 -1.06 5.34
C GLN A 32 13.61 -0.72 5.03
N ILE A 33 12.99 0.20 5.77
CA ILE A 33 11.63 0.63 5.49
C ILE A 33 11.67 1.67 4.38
N ARG A 34 11.60 1.18 3.13
CA ARG A 34 11.68 2.03 1.93
C ARG A 34 10.58 1.67 0.96
N ARG A 35 9.73 2.63 0.72
CA ARG A 35 8.63 2.48 -0.22
C ARG A 35 8.20 3.85 -0.75
N ASP A 36 7.57 3.84 -1.91
CA ASP A 36 6.83 5.00 -2.41
C ASP A 36 5.34 4.68 -2.37
N VAL A 37 4.56 5.64 -1.93
CA VAL A 37 3.10 5.52 -1.86
C VAL A 37 2.50 6.64 -2.70
N PHE A 38 1.64 6.25 -3.64
CA PHE A 38 0.88 7.19 -4.45
C PHE A 38 -0.58 7.09 -4.05
N MET A 39 -1.13 8.18 -3.51
CA MET A 39 -2.53 8.22 -3.13
C MET A 39 -3.36 8.52 -4.38
N LEU A 40 -4.20 7.56 -4.76
CA LEU A 40 -5.09 7.74 -5.89
C LEU A 40 -6.38 8.41 -5.45
N MET A 41 -6.85 8.09 -4.25
CA MET A 41 -8.11 8.59 -3.75
C MET A 41 -8.07 8.62 -2.22
N ASN A 42 -8.42 9.76 -1.65
CA ASN A 42 -8.55 9.91 -0.20
C ASN A 42 -10.01 9.70 0.21
N PRO A 43 -10.28 9.41 1.49
CA PRO A 43 -11.65 9.19 1.95
C PRO A 43 -12.60 10.32 1.59
N GLU A 44 -12.17 11.57 1.70
CA GLU A 44 -12.98 12.75 1.39
C GLU A 44 -13.35 12.86 -0.09
N ASP A 45 -12.68 12.11 -0.95
CA ASP A 45 -13.00 12.07 -2.38
C ASP A 45 -14.17 11.12 -2.68
N SER A 46 -14.53 10.26 -1.75
CA SER A 46 -15.65 9.34 -1.92
C SER A 46 -16.90 9.87 -1.27
N VAL A 47 -18.06 9.53 -1.82
CA VAL A 47 -19.35 9.96 -1.26
C VAL A 47 -19.54 9.42 0.15
N SER A 48 -19.13 8.18 0.39
CA SER A 48 -19.26 7.56 1.72
C SER A 48 -18.25 8.08 2.73
N GLY A 49 -17.13 8.67 2.27
CA GLY A 49 -16.02 9.02 3.15
C GLY A 49 -15.26 7.82 3.67
N ARG A 50 -15.43 6.63 3.07
CA ARG A 50 -14.89 5.37 3.60
C ARG A 50 -13.81 4.73 2.74
N ILE A 51 -13.63 5.18 1.52
CA ILE A 51 -12.75 4.52 0.54
C ILE A 51 -11.45 5.27 0.41
N GLN A 52 -10.35 4.56 0.56
CA GLN A 52 -9.03 5.07 0.29
C GLN A 52 -8.31 4.11 -0.67
N VAL A 53 -7.68 4.64 -1.69
CA VAL A 53 -7.09 3.84 -2.76
C VAL A 53 -5.69 4.35 -3.04
N GLY A 54 -4.76 3.44 -3.24
CA GLY A 54 -3.40 3.83 -3.55
C GLY A 54 -2.61 2.77 -4.29
N ILE A 55 -1.40 3.14 -4.65
CA ILE A 55 -0.39 2.23 -5.18
C ILE A 55 0.85 2.38 -4.32
N THR A 56 1.48 1.26 -3.99
CA THR A 56 2.73 1.25 -3.24
C THR A 56 3.78 0.47 -4.02
N ILE A 57 5.00 1.00 -4.03
CA ILE A 57 6.17 0.32 -4.57
C ILE A 57 7.12 0.06 -3.42
N VAL A 58 7.46 -1.21 -3.20
CA VAL A 58 8.44 -1.64 -2.19
C VAL A 58 9.71 -2.04 -2.93
N TYR A 59 10.81 -1.39 -2.58
CA TYR A 59 12.09 -1.60 -3.28
C TYR A 59 12.78 -2.88 -2.83
N PRO A 60 13.68 -3.43 -3.68
CA PRO A 60 14.39 -4.66 -3.34
C PRO A 60 15.08 -4.59 -1.98
N GLY A 61 14.89 -5.63 -1.18
CA GLY A 61 15.47 -5.72 0.17
C GLY A 61 14.77 -4.89 1.21
N CYS A 62 13.65 -4.27 0.89
CA CYS A 62 12.95 -3.33 1.77
C CYS A 62 11.59 -3.86 2.21
N THR A 63 10.98 -3.14 3.13
CA THR A 63 9.68 -3.50 3.69
C THR A 63 8.84 -2.24 3.90
N THR A 64 7.53 -2.40 3.98
CA THR A 64 6.65 -1.35 4.48
C THR A 64 6.75 -1.29 6.00
N LYS A 65 6.38 -0.14 6.57
CA LYS A 65 6.20 -0.03 8.02
C LYS A 65 4.91 -0.77 8.38
N GLY A 66 5.00 -1.65 9.36
CA GLY A 66 3.83 -2.40 9.80
C GLY A 66 2.82 -1.51 10.52
N HIS A 67 1.57 -1.89 10.43
CA HIS A 67 0.49 -1.17 11.09
C HIS A 67 -0.72 -2.09 11.33
N THR A 68 -1.64 -1.60 12.14
CA THR A 68 -2.93 -2.25 12.38
C THR A 68 -4.04 -1.24 12.10
N HIS A 69 -5.18 -1.75 11.60
CA HIS A 69 -6.39 -0.95 11.43
C HIS A 69 -7.56 -1.72 12.04
N GLY A 70 -8.10 -1.19 13.15
CA GLY A 70 -9.24 -1.83 13.82
C GLY A 70 -10.58 -1.56 13.16
N ASP A 71 -10.66 -0.56 12.29
CA ASP A 71 -11.91 -0.09 11.69
C ASP A 71 -11.91 -0.18 10.16
N ARG A 72 -10.97 -0.90 9.57
CA ARG A 72 -10.83 -1.00 8.11
C ARG A 72 -10.52 -2.41 7.68
N GLU A 73 -10.98 -2.75 6.51
CA GLU A 73 -10.49 -3.91 5.78
C GLU A 73 -9.72 -3.44 4.57
N GLU A 74 -8.80 -4.25 4.08
CA GLU A 74 -7.92 -3.90 2.98
C GLU A 74 -7.85 -5.01 1.96
N VAL A 75 -7.75 -4.62 0.67
CA VAL A 75 -7.50 -5.54 -0.42
C VAL A 75 -6.27 -5.06 -1.16
N TYR A 76 -5.34 -5.98 -1.40
CA TYR A 76 -4.11 -5.75 -2.16
C TYR A 76 -4.20 -6.52 -3.46
N TYR A 77 -3.85 -5.87 -4.56
CA TYR A 77 -3.70 -6.54 -5.84
C TYR A 77 -2.30 -6.28 -6.37
N PHE A 78 -1.51 -7.34 -6.56
CA PHE A 78 -0.12 -7.22 -6.94
C PHE A 78 0.02 -7.07 -8.44
N LEU A 79 0.65 -5.97 -8.86
CA LEU A 79 0.77 -5.60 -10.27
C LEU A 79 2.08 -6.09 -10.88
N ASN A 80 3.18 -5.98 -10.14
CA ASN A 80 4.51 -6.35 -10.61
C ASN A 80 5.34 -6.89 -9.45
N GLY A 81 6.21 -7.85 -9.77
CA GLY A 81 7.18 -8.37 -8.81
C GLY A 81 6.63 -9.47 -7.93
N ARG A 82 7.40 -9.76 -6.88
CA ARG A 82 7.07 -10.76 -5.86
C ARG A 82 7.36 -10.17 -4.49
N GLY A 83 6.70 -10.70 -3.48
CA GLY A 83 6.93 -10.24 -2.11
C GLY A 83 6.40 -11.23 -1.10
N ILE A 84 6.44 -10.81 0.17
CA ILE A 84 5.92 -11.60 1.27
C ILE A 84 5.03 -10.70 2.12
N MET A 85 3.76 -11.09 2.24
CA MET A 85 2.82 -10.48 3.16
C MET A 85 2.94 -11.17 4.50
N THR A 86 3.02 -10.39 5.56
CA THR A 86 2.95 -10.90 6.92
C THR A 86 1.73 -10.28 7.58
N ALA A 87 0.85 -11.13 8.09
CA ALA A 87 -0.32 -10.70 8.84
C ALA A 87 -0.47 -11.59 10.05
N ASP A 88 -0.52 -10.97 11.23
CA ASP A 88 -0.65 -11.67 12.50
C ASP A 88 0.41 -12.78 12.65
N GLY A 89 1.63 -12.48 12.23
CA GLY A 89 2.76 -13.41 12.30
C GLY A 89 2.83 -14.48 11.23
N GLN A 90 1.84 -14.55 10.33
CA GLN A 90 1.82 -15.55 9.27
C GLN A 90 2.34 -14.95 7.97
N GLU A 91 3.30 -15.62 7.35
CA GLU A 91 3.90 -15.18 6.09
C GLU A 91 3.24 -15.89 4.91
N THR A 92 2.99 -15.12 3.85
CA THR A 92 2.43 -15.64 2.60
C THR A 92 3.19 -15.02 1.43
N GLU A 93 3.72 -15.86 0.55
CA GLU A 93 4.31 -15.38 -0.69
C GLU A 93 3.23 -14.86 -1.62
N VAL A 94 3.51 -13.71 -2.25
CA VAL A 94 2.63 -13.09 -3.23
C VAL A 94 3.41 -12.71 -4.48
N LYS A 95 2.73 -12.64 -5.61
CA LYS A 95 3.32 -12.25 -6.88
C LYS A 95 2.31 -11.53 -7.74
N ALA A 96 2.77 -10.95 -8.84
CA ALA A 96 1.90 -10.26 -9.78
C ALA A 96 0.69 -11.12 -10.15
N GLY A 97 -0.49 -10.54 -10.08
CA GLY A 97 -1.77 -11.20 -10.33
C GLY A 97 -2.46 -11.73 -9.08
N ASP A 98 -1.77 -11.78 -7.94
CA ASP A 98 -2.37 -12.26 -6.69
C ASP A 98 -3.18 -11.15 -6.01
N THR A 99 -4.20 -11.57 -5.30
CA THR A 99 -5.00 -10.70 -4.43
C THR A 99 -4.84 -11.16 -2.99
N TYR A 100 -4.61 -10.22 -2.08
CA TYR A 100 -4.47 -10.51 -0.66
C TYR A 100 -5.45 -9.65 0.13
N TYR A 101 -6.21 -10.28 1.01
CA TYR A 101 -7.20 -9.59 1.83
C TYR A 101 -6.74 -9.54 3.29
N VAL A 102 -6.86 -8.37 3.91
CA VAL A 102 -6.53 -8.17 5.32
C VAL A 102 -7.80 -7.78 6.06
N THR A 103 -8.18 -8.58 7.06
CA THR A 103 -9.29 -8.28 7.95
C THR A 103 -8.93 -7.11 8.89
N PRO A 104 -9.91 -6.44 9.48
CA PRO A 104 -9.60 -5.46 10.54
C PRO A 104 -8.87 -6.11 11.71
N GLY A 105 -7.83 -5.46 12.20
CA GLY A 105 -7.15 -5.83 13.42
C GLY A 105 -5.72 -6.34 13.29
N PRO A 106 -5.40 -7.31 12.42
CA PRO A 106 -4.06 -7.88 12.39
C PRO A 106 -2.97 -6.87 12.05
N TYR A 107 -1.83 -6.95 12.75
CA TYR A 107 -0.63 -6.24 12.36
C TYR A 107 -0.09 -6.85 11.08
N HIS A 108 0.18 -6.03 10.07
CA HIS A 108 0.61 -6.55 8.78
C HIS A 108 1.70 -5.69 8.14
N THR A 109 2.53 -6.34 7.34
CA THR A 109 3.61 -5.72 6.56
C THR A 109 3.68 -6.36 5.19
N THR A 110 4.29 -5.63 4.26
CA THR A 110 4.65 -6.14 2.95
C THR A 110 6.16 -6.01 2.79
N ARG A 111 6.84 -7.13 2.54
CA ARG A 111 8.28 -7.20 2.45
C ARG A 111 8.70 -7.67 1.07
N ASN A 112 9.77 -7.09 0.54
CA ASN A 112 10.34 -7.47 -0.74
C ASN A 112 11.78 -7.98 -0.56
N PRO A 113 11.98 -9.28 -0.32
CA PRO A 113 13.32 -9.84 -0.18
C PRO A 113 13.98 -10.19 -1.52
N TYR A 114 13.35 -9.80 -2.61
CA TYR A 114 13.80 -10.15 -3.96
C TYR A 114 14.55 -8.98 -4.61
N ASP A 115 14.96 -9.16 -5.87
CA ASP A 115 15.84 -8.24 -6.57
C ASP A 115 15.13 -7.28 -7.55
N LYS A 116 13.82 -7.32 -7.60
CA LYS A 116 13.00 -6.43 -8.43
C LYS A 116 11.97 -5.70 -7.58
N PRO A 117 11.56 -4.49 -7.97
CA PRO A 117 10.52 -3.78 -7.23
C PRO A 117 9.22 -4.58 -7.17
N LEU A 118 8.54 -4.48 -6.04
CA LEU A 118 7.20 -5.03 -5.85
C LEU A 118 6.23 -3.86 -5.91
N GLU A 119 5.27 -3.95 -6.82
CA GLU A 119 4.26 -2.92 -6.98
C GLU A 119 2.89 -3.51 -6.75
N PHE A 120 2.07 -2.84 -5.93
CA PHE A 120 0.71 -3.29 -5.69
C PHE A 120 -0.25 -2.13 -5.54
N PHE A 121 -1.46 -2.39 -5.99
CA PHE A 121 -2.62 -1.53 -5.82
C PHE A 121 -3.35 -1.98 -4.57
N TRP A 122 -3.85 -1.03 -3.79
CA TRP A 122 -4.57 -1.36 -2.57
C TRP A 122 -5.80 -0.47 -2.39
N ILE A 123 -6.81 -1.05 -1.75
CA ILE A 123 -8.00 -0.36 -1.32
C ILE A 123 -8.19 -0.61 0.16
N THR A 124 -8.45 0.45 0.92
CA THR A 124 -8.93 0.31 2.29
C THR A 124 -10.36 0.83 2.35
N ILE A 125 -11.18 0.13 3.10
CA ILE A 125 -12.58 0.49 3.27
C ILE A 125 -12.86 0.55 4.77
N LYS A 126 -13.29 1.72 5.24
CA LYS A 126 -13.69 1.88 6.63
C LYS A 126 -15.03 1.20 6.85
N ILE A 127 -15.08 0.34 7.86
CA ILE A 127 -16.30 -0.35 8.23
C ILE A 127 -16.90 0.30 9.47
N GLU A 128 -18.19 0.17 9.62
CA GLU A 128 -18.86 0.59 10.83
C GLU A 128 -18.71 -0.46 11.92
N VAL A 129 -18.38 0.01 13.09
CA VAL A 129 -18.17 -0.87 14.24
C VAL A 129 -19.28 -0.59 15.27
#